data_299cde0a445a95f488d2cd2d17f199fc
#
_entry.id   299cde0a445a95f488d2cd2d17f199fc
#
_cell.length_a   1.000
_cell.length_b   1.000
_cell.length_c   1.000
_cell.angle_alpha   90.00
_cell.angle_beta   90.00
_cell.angle_gamma   90.00
#
_symmetry.space_group_name_H-M   'P 1'
#
loop_
_entity.id
_entity.type
_entity.pdbx_description
1 polymer ?
#
loop_
_entity_poly.entity_id
_entity_poly.type
_entity_poly.pdbx_seq_one_letter_code
_entity_poly.pdbx_strand_id
1 'polypeptide(L)'
;GCIAAGLWGKVKEQLPGNMPITIYDGTPENPTEAAMRDALRIYKAEGCDGIIAIGGGSPMDLAKGVALMATHPGDSLQAYSMIEGGAARITAKVAPIVAIPTTSGTGSEVSRGGVIIMDSGRKLAIGSPYLIPRLALCDPELTLGLPPGLTAATGMDALAHCVETFLAQRAHAEFDGFLTDENSGFAVVDHFADRV
;
A
#
# COMPACT_ATOMS: atom_id res chain seq x y z
N GLY A 1 -1.95 17.29 1.98
CA GLY A 1 -2.33 15.90 2.18
C GLY A 1 -3.75 15.73 2.72
N CYS A 2 -4.12 14.52 3.10
CA CYS A 2 -5.49 14.16 3.53
C CYS A 2 -6.01 14.98 4.72
N ILE A 3 -5.14 15.39 5.65
CA ILE A 3 -5.50 16.26 6.78
C ILE A 3 -5.94 17.63 6.28
N ALA A 4 -5.14 18.28 5.43
CA ALA A 4 -5.44 19.60 4.88
C ALA A 4 -6.69 19.60 3.99
N ALA A 5 -7.00 18.46 3.36
CA ALA A 5 -8.21 18.26 2.57
C ALA A 5 -9.45 17.91 3.42
N GLY A 6 -9.33 17.85 4.75
CA GLY A 6 -10.43 17.50 5.65
C GLY A 6 -10.84 16.02 5.67
N LEU A 7 -10.17 15.17 4.90
CA LEU A 7 -10.50 13.74 4.78
C LEU A 7 -10.29 12.98 6.08
N TRP A 8 -9.24 13.34 6.84
CA TRP A 8 -9.02 12.76 8.17
C TRP A 8 -10.19 13.03 9.12
N GLY A 9 -10.77 14.24 9.10
CA GLY A 9 -11.94 14.57 9.92
C GLY A 9 -13.11 13.62 9.67
N LYS A 10 -13.44 13.39 8.40
CA LYS A 10 -14.52 12.48 7.99
C LYS A 10 -14.30 11.05 8.50
N VAL A 11 -13.07 10.54 8.33
CA VAL A 11 -12.73 9.17 8.79
C VAL A 11 -12.76 9.10 10.32
N LYS A 12 -12.19 10.09 11.02
CA LYS A 12 -12.11 10.14 12.47
C LYS A 12 -13.49 10.09 13.14
N GLU A 13 -14.49 10.78 12.57
CA GLU A 13 -15.86 10.80 13.08
C GLU A 13 -16.53 9.42 13.06
N GLN A 14 -16.06 8.49 12.21
CA GLN A 14 -16.58 7.14 12.07
C GLN A 14 -15.83 6.12 12.96
N LEU A 15 -14.71 6.51 13.57
CA LEU A 15 -13.94 5.63 14.44
C LEU A 15 -14.52 5.65 15.88
N PRO A 16 -14.37 4.54 16.63
CA PRO A 16 -14.78 4.52 18.04
C PRO A 16 -14.12 5.65 18.84
N GLY A 17 -14.92 6.44 19.57
CA GLY A 17 -14.43 7.64 20.25
C GLY A 17 -13.39 7.38 21.37
N ASN A 18 -13.26 6.14 21.82
CA ASN A 18 -12.27 5.71 22.81
C ASN A 18 -11.05 5.00 22.21
N MET A 19 -10.94 4.93 20.88
CA MET A 19 -9.77 4.34 20.21
C MET A 19 -8.56 5.25 20.36
N PRO A 20 -7.46 4.80 20.97
CA PRO A 20 -6.23 5.58 20.99
C PRO A 20 -5.65 5.65 19.58
N ILE A 21 -5.39 6.85 19.09
CA ILE A 21 -4.91 7.08 17.71
C ILE A 21 -3.73 8.03 17.75
N THR A 22 -2.64 7.60 17.14
CA THR A 22 -1.48 8.45 16.86
C THR A 22 -1.36 8.71 15.37
N ILE A 23 -1.08 9.95 14.98
CA ILE A 23 -1.07 10.37 13.58
C ILE A 23 0.36 10.57 13.11
N TYR A 24 0.67 10.05 11.93
CA TYR A 24 1.84 10.40 11.15
C TYR A 24 1.40 10.99 9.80
N ASP A 25 1.76 12.23 9.52
CA ASP A 25 1.39 12.98 8.30
C ASP A 25 2.59 13.37 7.42
N GLY A 26 3.77 12.83 7.76
CA GLY A 26 5.05 13.10 7.08
C GLY A 26 5.30 12.27 5.81
N THR A 27 4.30 11.61 5.22
CA THR A 27 4.51 10.80 4.01
C THR A 27 4.77 11.67 2.79
N PRO A 28 5.94 11.56 2.12
CA PRO A 28 6.20 12.27 0.87
C PRO A 28 5.46 11.62 -0.31
N GLU A 29 5.35 12.34 -1.44
CA GLU A 29 4.73 11.84 -2.68
C GLU A 29 5.34 10.51 -3.16
N ASN A 30 6.65 10.35 -3.02
CA ASN A 30 7.34 9.08 -3.18
C ASN A 30 7.87 8.66 -1.81
N PRO A 31 7.35 7.58 -1.22
CA PRO A 31 7.73 7.21 0.13
C PRO A 31 9.20 6.80 0.20
N THR A 32 9.87 7.27 1.25
CA THR A 32 11.28 7.02 1.48
C THR A 32 11.50 6.12 2.70
N GLU A 33 12.63 5.44 2.73
CA GLU A 33 13.03 4.64 3.89
C GLU A 33 13.24 5.52 5.15
N ALA A 34 13.67 6.76 4.97
CA ALA A 34 13.77 7.74 6.06
C ALA A 34 12.38 8.05 6.66
N ALA A 35 11.38 8.38 5.82
CA ALA A 35 10.02 8.63 6.27
C ALA A 35 9.40 7.38 6.93
N MET A 36 9.73 6.20 6.43
CA MET A 36 9.30 4.94 7.04
C MET A 36 9.90 4.77 8.45
N ARG A 37 11.19 5.06 8.65
CA ARG A 37 11.82 4.99 9.97
C ARG A 37 11.24 6.00 10.96
N ASP A 38 10.91 7.20 10.51
CA ASP A 38 10.25 8.21 11.34
C ASP A 38 8.87 7.73 11.80
N ALA A 39 8.05 7.22 10.89
CA ALA A 39 6.76 6.63 11.22
C ALA A 39 6.90 5.41 12.15
N LEU A 40 7.87 4.54 11.89
CA LEU A 40 8.16 3.36 12.71
C LEU A 40 8.56 3.74 14.14
N ARG A 41 9.35 4.80 14.30
CA ARG A 41 9.74 5.31 15.61
C ARG A 41 8.51 5.73 16.44
N ILE A 42 7.57 6.43 15.80
CA ILE A 42 6.31 6.83 16.43
C ILE A 42 5.46 5.59 16.75
N TYR A 43 5.29 4.68 15.78
CA TYR A 43 4.56 3.43 15.97
C TYR A 43 5.02 2.65 17.21
N LYS A 44 6.35 2.50 17.38
CA LYS A 44 6.94 1.78 18.51
C LYS A 44 6.84 2.56 19.83
N ALA A 45 7.06 3.88 19.80
CA ALA A 45 7.01 4.72 20.99
C ALA A 45 5.62 4.79 21.63
N GLU A 46 4.59 4.83 20.78
CA GLU A 46 3.20 4.90 21.20
C GLU A 46 2.55 3.53 21.43
N GLY A 47 3.29 2.44 21.20
CA GLY A 47 2.81 1.08 21.41
C GLY A 47 1.66 0.70 20.47
N CYS A 48 1.66 1.21 19.24
CA CYS A 48 0.63 0.89 18.26
C CYS A 48 0.64 -0.61 17.90
N ASP A 49 -0.53 -1.18 17.64
CA ASP A 49 -0.74 -2.59 17.29
C ASP A 49 -1.26 -2.81 15.86
N GLY A 50 -1.59 -1.71 15.15
CA GLY A 50 -2.06 -1.72 13.77
C GLY A 50 -1.87 -0.38 13.10
N ILE A 51 -2.17 -0.31 11.80
CA ILE A 51 -2.00 0.89 10.99
C ILE A 51 -3.29 1.13 10.19
N ILE A 52 -3.79 2.37 10.22
CA ILE A 52 -4.80 2.86 9.29
C ILE A 52 -4.09 3.76 8.27
N ALA A 53 -4.00 3.30 7.04
CA ALA A 53 -3.38 4.04 5.94
C ALA A 53 -4.45 4.79 5.14
N ILE A 54 -4.42 6.13 5.17
CA ILE A 54 -5.39 6.98 4.47
C ILE A 54 -4.67 7.79 3.40
N GLY A 55 -5.10 7.67 2.15
CA GLY A 55 -4.53 8.43 1.04
C GLY A 55 -4.44 7.65 -0.26
N GLY A 56 -3.52 8.04 -1.13
CA GLY A 56 -3.19 7.31 -2.37
C GLY A 56 -2.17 6.19 -2.12
N GLY A 57 -1.47 5.77 -3.19
CA GLY A 57 -0.48 4.70 -3.12
C GLY A 57 0.66 4.96 -2.13
N SER A 58 1.19 6.19 -2.08
CA SER A 58 2.36 6.52 -1.25
C SER A 58 2.16 6.28 0.25
N PRO A 59 1.06 6.75 0.90
CA PRO A 59 0.79 6.41 2.30
C PRO A 59 0.60 4.91 2.54
N MET A 60 0.00 4.20 1.60
CA MET A 60 -0.21 2.75 1.71
C MET A 60 1.09 1.97 1.59
N ASP A 61 1.95 2.35 0.65
CA ASP A 61 3.26 1.73 0.49
C ASP A 61 4.16 1.99 1.70
N LEU A 62 4.11 3.23 2.25
CA LEU A 62 4.81 3.56 3.49
C LEU A 62 4.30 2.70 4.65
N ALA A 63 2.97 2.57 4.79
CA ALA A 63 2.34 1.77 5.83
C ALA A 63 2.77 0.29 5.77
N LYS A 64 2.90 -0.28 4.57
CA LYS A 64 3.43 -1.64 4.38
C LYS A 64 4.87 -1.76 4.87
N GLY A 65 5.71 -0.76 4.56
CA GLY A 65 7.07 -0.69 5.07
C GLY A 65 7.13 -0.63 6.59
N VAL A 66 6.31 0.24 7.21
CA VAL A 66 6.21 0.35 8.68
C VAL A 66 5.72 -0.95 9.29
N ALA A 67 4.64 -1.54 8.76
CA ALA A 67 4.05 -2.79 9.26
C ALA A 67 5.06 -3.96 9.23
N LEU A 68 5.86 -4.02 8.19
CA LEU A 68 6.94 -4.99 8.04
C LEU A 68 8.03 -4.77 9.10
N MET A 69 8.58 -3.57 9.16
CA MET A 69 9.72 -3.25 10.05
C MET A 69 9.33 -3.15 11.53
N ALA A 70 8.04 -3.05 11.84
CA ALA A 70 7.55 -3.12 13.21
C ALA A 70 7.72 -4.50 13.84
N THR A 71 7.73 -5.55 13.01
CA THR A 71 7.64 -6.95 13.46
C THR A 71 8.77 -7.84 12.98
N HIS A 72 9.58 -7.36 12.03
CA HIS A 72 10.68 -8.13 11.45
C HIS A 72 12.03 -7.51 11.82
N PRO A 73 13.09 -8.33 11.92
CA PRO A 73 14.42 -7.85 12.32
C PRO A 73 15.12 -7.07 11.20
N GLY A 74 16.03 -6.18 11.59
CA GLY A 74 16.89 -5.41 10.69
C GLY A 74 16.60 -3.93 10.75
N ASP A 75 17.50 -3.16 10.13
CA ASP A 75 17.47 -1.68 10.17
C ASP A 75 17.11 -1.07 8.80
N SER A 76 17.04 -1.91 7.74
CA SER A 76 16.75 -1.46 6.37
C SER A 76 15.75 -2.37 5.67
N LEU A 77 14.82 -1.73 4.96
CA LEU A 77 13.86 -2.39 4.07
C LEU A 77 14.53 -3.08 2.88
N GLN A 78 15.73 -2.65 2.49
CA GLN A 78 16.43 -3.23 1.34
C GLN A 78 16.58 -4.75 1.47
N ALA A 79 16.83 -5.27 2.68
CA ALA A 79 16.93 -6.70 2.92
C ALA A 79 15.66 -7.49 2.59
N TYR A 80 14.51 -6.81 2.52
CA TYR A 80 13.20 -7.38 2.20
C TYR A 80 12.75 -7.09 0.76
N SER A 81 13.59 -6.42 -0.03
CA SER A 81 13.24 -6.11 -1.42
C SER A 81 13.14 -7.38 -2.27
N MET A 82 12.22 -7.36 -3.23
CA MET A 82 11.96 -8.51 -4.11
C MET A 82 13.21 -8.84 -4.95
N ILE A 83 13.91 -7.83 -5.45
CA ILE A 83 15.09 -8.02 -6.29
C ILE A 83 16.27 -8.63 -5.52
N GLU A 84 16.31 -8.46 -4.21
CA GLU A 84 17.34 -9.06 -3.34
C GLU A 84 16.90 -10.42 -2.75
N GLY A 85 15.78 -10.97 -3.25
CA GLY A 85 15.22 -12.24 -2.76
C GLY A 85 14.61 -12.13 -1.34
N GLY A 86 14.35 -10.91 -0.86
CA GLY A 86 13.87 -10.67 0.50
C GLY A 86 12.43 -11.06 0.77
N ALA A 87 11.63 -11.28 -0.27
CA ALA A 87 10.22 -11.65 -0.14
C ALA A 87 9.99 -12.89 0.75
N ALA A 88 10.88 -13.89 0.66
CA ALA A 88 10.81 -15.12 1.46
C ALA A 88 11.06 -14.89 2.97
N ARG A 89 11.61 -13.74 3.36
CA ARG A 89 11.85 -13.38 4.76
C ARG A 89 10.65 -12.74 5.43
N ILE A 90 9.65 -12.30 4.64
CA ILE A 90 8.43 -11.67 5.14
C ILE A 90 7.47 -12.75 5.59
N THR A 91 7.01 -12.67 6.83
CA THR A 91 6.18 -13.68 7.49
C THR A 91 4.81 -13.11 7.88
N ALA A 92 3.90 -13.99 8.29
CA ALA A 92 2.57 -13.61 8.78
C ALA A 92 2.57 -12.72 10.04
N LYS A 93 3.75 -12.39 10.61
CA LYS A 93 3.89 -11.49 11.75
C LYS A 93 3.72 -10.01 11.39
N VAL A 94 3.64 -9.65 10.11
CA VAL A 94 3.42 -8.27 9.66
C VAL A 94 2.24 -7.65 10.43
N ALA A 95 2.43 -6.43 10.93
CA ALA A 95 1.37 -5.72 11.65
C ALA A 95 0.14 -5.50 10.74
N PRO A 96 -1.09 -5.57 11.29
CA PRO A 96 -2.29 -5.42 10.47
C PRO A 96 -2.42 -4.02 9.90
N ILE A 97 -2.89 -3.94 8.65
CA ILE A 97 -3.15 -2.68 7.94
C ILE A 97 -4.62 -2.63 7.55
N VAL A 98 -5.27 -1.50 7.81
CA VAL A 98 -6.53 -1.09 7.20
C VAL A 98 -6.19 0.00 6.20
N ALA A 99 -6.58 -0.17 4.95
CA ALA A 99 -6.32 0.78 3.87
C ALA A 99 -7.60 1.54 3.50
N ILE A 100 -7.52 2.86 3.44
CA ILE A 100 -8.61 3.75 3.05
C ILE A 100 -8.13 4.62 1.88
N PRO A 101 -8.33 4.17 0.62
CA PRO A 101 -7.87 4.91 -0.54
C PRO A 101 -8.66 6.20 -0.74
N THR A 102 -7.95 7.27 -1.09
CA THR A 102 -8.53 8.57 -1.48
C THR A 102 -8.24 8.90 -2.93
N THR A 103 -7.65 7.96 -3.67
CA THR A 103 -7.43 8.00 -5.11
C THR A 103 -7.92 6.69 -5.73
N SER A 104 -8.40 6.74 -6.96
CA SER A 104 -8.82 5.55 -7.71
C SER A 104 -7.80 5.27 -8.81
N GLY A 105 -6.95 4.26 -8.65
CA GLY A 105 -5.92 3.95 -9.65
C GLY A 105 -4.82 3.01 -9.19
N THR A 106 -4.16 3.29 -8.07
CA THR A 106 -2.92 2.60 -7.68
C THR A 106 -3.13 1.13 -7.28
N GLY A 107 -4.32 0.76 -6.79
CA GLY A 107 -4.59 -0.59 -6.28
C GLY A 107 -3.76 -0.99 -5.05
N SER A 108 -3.04 -0.04 -4.41
CA SER A 108 -2.17 -0.38 -3.29
C SER A 108 -2.95 -0.89 -2.07
N GLU A 109 -4.23 -0.56 -1.94
CA GLU A 109 -5.13 -1.04 -0.90
C GLU A 109 -5.39 -2.55 -0.94
N VAL A 110 -5.19 -3.18 -2.10
CA VAL A 110 -5.39 -4.63 -2.30
C VAL A 110 -4.12 -5.33 -2.76
N SER A 111 -3.06 -4.59 -3.10
CA SER A 111 -1.83 -5.17 -3.61
C SER A 111 -0.94 -5.76 -2.50
N ARG A 112 -0.20 -6.79 -2.85
CA ARG A 112 0.79 -7.42 -1.99
C ARG A 112 2.14 -6.70 -1.91
N GLY A 113 2.32 -5.64 -2.70
CA GLY A 113 3.58 -4.91 -2.83
C GLY A 113 3.48 -3.46 -2.38
N GLY A 114 4.63 -2.87 -2.15
CA GLY A 114 4.82 -1.44 -1.95
C GLY A 114 6.17 -1.03 -2.50
N VAL A 115 6.28 0.20 -3.00
CA VAL A 115 7.49 0.73 -3.62
C VAL A 115 8.03 1.89 -2.80
N ILE A 116 9.27 1.78 -2.33
CA ILE A 116 9.90 2.74 -1.42
C ILE A 116 11.29 3.11 -1.95
N ILE A 117 11.65 4.38 -1.82
CA ILE A 117 12.99 4.87 -2.13
C ILE A 117 13.88 4.56 -0.92
N MET A 118 14.86 3.70 -1.13
CA MET A 118 15.84 3.33 -0.09
C MET A 118 16.87 4.44 0.13
N ASP A 119 17.60 4.38 1.25
CA ASP A 119 18.67 5.35 1.54
C ASP A 119 19.77 5.37 0.47
N SER A 120 19.94 4.28 -0.27
CA SER A 120 20.82 4.21 -1.43
C SER A 120 20.34 5.03 -2.64
N GLY A 121 19.16 5.67 -2.57
CA GLY A 121 18.51 6.36 -3.69
C GLY A 121 17.80 5.41 -4.67
N ARG A 122 17.91 4.10 -4.49
CA ARG A 122 17.22 3.11 -5.35
C ARG A 122 15.75 3.01 -4.97
N LYS A 123 14.87 3.04 -5.94
CA LYS A 123 13.44 2.77 -5.76
C LYS A 123 13.22 1.25 -5.86
N LEU A 124 12.91 0.60 -4.74
CA LEU A 124 12.80 -0.84 -4.65
C LEU A 124 11.39 -1.26 -4.21
N ALA A 125 10.94 -2.40 -4.73
CA ALA A 125 9.69 -3.02 -4.33
C ALA A 125 9.93 -4.02 -3.19
N ILE A 126 9.11 -3.93 -2.14
CA ILE A 126 8.89 -5.01 -1.18
C ILE A 126 7.60 -5.72 -1.58
N GLY A 127 7.51 -7.03 -1.37
CA GLY A 127 6.32 -7.78 -1.79
C GLY A 127 6.17 -9.11 -1.07
N SER A 128 4.96 -9.36 -0.56
CA SER A 128 4.57 -10.61 0.07
C SER A 128 3.05 -10.66 0.22
N PRO A 129 2.41 -11.85 0.17
CA PRO A 129 1.00 -11.99 0.51
C PRO A 129 0.64 -11.41 1.90
N TYR A 130 1.60 -11.40 2.82
CA TYR A 130 1.40 -10.87 4.18
C TYR A 130 1.36 -9.34 4.26
N LEU A 131 1.72 -8.63 3.18
CA LEU A 131 1.64 -7.16 3.09
C LEU A 131 0.30 -6.66 2.53
N ILE A 132 -0.57 -7.57 2.08
CA ILE A 132 -1.92 -7.20 1.66
C ILE A 132 -2.67 -6.65 2.88
N PRO A 133 -3.26 -5.43 2.79
CA PRO A 133 -4.07 -4.90 3.87
C PRO A 133 -5.18 -5.88 4.29
N ARG A 134 -5.41 -6.01 5.58
CA ARG A 134 -6.46 -6.86 6.14
C ARG A 134 -7.86 -6.43 5.73
N LEU A 135 -8.02 -5.12 5.48
CA LEU A 135 -9.27 -4.50 5.06
C LEU A 135 -8.95 -3.33 4.14
N ALA A 136 -9.65 -3.23 3.02
CA ALA A 136 -9.70 -2.07 2.16
C ALA A 136 -11.09 -1.44 2.24
N LEU A 137 -11.18 -0.19 2.72
CA LEU A 137 -12.41 0.58 2.80
C LEU A 137 -12.44 1.59 1.65
N CYS A 138 -13.06 1.20 0.55
CA CYS A 138 -13.14 2.00 -0.69
C CYS A 138 -14.42 2.83 -0.69
N ASP A 139 -14.36 4.03 -0.10
CA ASP A 139 -15.46 4.99 -0.12
C ASP A 139 -15.24 6.00 -1.26
N PRO A 140 -16.10 6.00 -2.31
CA PRO A 140 -15.95 6.90 -3.44
C PRO A 140 -16.08 8.38 -3.05
N GLU A 141 -16.76 8.72 -1.96
CA GLU A 141 -16.89 10.10 -1.49
C GLU A 141 -15.54 10.71 -1.07
N LEU A 142 -14.57 9.87 -0.68
CA LEU A 142 -13.23 10.34 -0.34
C LEU A 142 -12.41 10.78 -1.57
N THR A 143 -12.87 10.47 -2.77
CA THR A 143 -12.23 10.85 -4.04
C THR A 143 -12.81 12.12 -4.67
N LEU A 144 -13.99 12.59 -4.24
CA LEU A 144 -14.71 13.71 -4.87
C LEU A 144 -13.95 15.02 -4.85
N GLY A 145 -13.12 15.25 -3.85
CA GLY A 145 -12.29 16.45 -3.72
C GLY A 145 -10.96 16.41 -4.46
N LEU A 146 -10.70 15.35 -5.25
CA LEU A 146 -9.44 15.18 -5.94
C LEU A 146 -9.30 16.20 -7.09
N PRO A 147 -8.16 16.90 -7.21
CA PRO A 147 -7.94 17.79 -8.35
C PRO A 147 -8.05 17.06 -9.68
N PRO A 148 -8.64 17.70 -10.75
CA PRO A 148 -8.85 17.05 -12.04
C PRO A 148 -7.57 16.42 -12.64
N GLY A 149 -6.43 17.08 -12.54
CA GLY A 149 -5.16 16.56 -13.02
C GLY A 149 -4.72 15.28 -12.29
N LEU A 150 -4.95 15.21 -10.98
CA LEU A 150 -4.62 14.01 -10.20
C LEU A 150 -5.63 12.89 -10.48
N THR A 151 -6.92 13.21 -10.66
CA THR A 151 -7.93 12.24 -11.11
C THR A 151 -7.56 11.62 -12.45
N ALA A 152 -7.13 12.44 -13.41
CA ALA A 152 -6.69 11.95 -14.71
C ALA A 152 -5.43 11.07 -14.60
N ALA A 153 -4.44 11.50 -13.81
CA ALA A 153 -3.20 10.74 -13.64
C ALA A 153 -3.45 9.37 -12.98
N THR A 154 -4.27 9.31 -11.92
CA THR A 154 -4.59 8.04 -11.26
C THR A 154 -5.49 7.15 -12.11
N GLY A 155 -6.39 7.70 -12.91
CA GLY A 155 -7.19 6.95 -13.89
C GLY A 155 -6.31 6.34 -14.99
N MET A 156 -5.32 7.08 -15.48
CA MET A 156 -4.33 6.54 -16.44
C MET A 156 -3.44 5.47 -15.82
N ASP A 157 -3.09 5.58 -14.54
CA ASP A 157 -2.36 4.56 -13.80
C ASP A 157 -3.17 3.25 -13.71
N ALA A 158 -4.46 3.33 -13.41
CA ALA A 158 -5.35 2.17 -13.43
C ALA A 158 -5.40 1.51 -14.82
N LEU A 159 -5.51 2.32 -15.89
CA LEU A 159 -5.50 1.82 -17.26
C LEU A 159 -4.17 1.14 -17.62
N ALA A 160 -3.04 1.74 -17.21
CA ALA A 160 -1.73 1.16 -17.42
C ALA A 160 -1.61 -0.21 -16.73
N HIS A 161 -2.04 -0.33 -15.48
CA HIS A 161 -2.05 -1.60 -14.75
C HIS A 161 -2.89 -2.67 -15.46
N CYS A 162 -4.07 -2.32 -15.96
CA CYS A 162 -4.91 -3.24 -16.72
C CYS A 162 -4.23 -3.72 -18.00
N VAL A 163 -3.63 -2.80 -18.77
CA VAL A 163 -2.93 -3.13 -20.03
C VAL A 163 -1.68 -3.98 -19.74
N GLU A 164 -0.87 -3.60 -18.76
CA GLU A 164 0.34 -4.35 -18.39
C GLU A 164 0.00 -5.77 -17.93
N THR A 165 -1.01 -5.93 -17.08
CA THR A 165 -1.45 -7.25 -16.60
C THR A 165 -1.95 -8.11 -17.76
N PHE A 166 -2.77 -7.53 -18.64
CA PHE A 166 -3.30 -8.25 -19.82
C PHE A 166 -2.19 -8.70 -20.78
N LEU A 167 -1.19 -7.84 -21.01
CA LEU A 167 -0.05 -8.17 -21.88
C LEU A 167 0.88 -9.19 -21.22
N ALA A 168 1.11 -9.09 -19.91
CA ALA A 168 1.95 -10.02 -19.17
C ALA A 168 1.40 -11.45 -19.22
N GLN A 169 0.09 -11.64 -19.04
CA GLN A 169 -0.56 -12.96 -19.17
C GLN A 169 -0.32 -13.61 -20.53
N ARG A 170 -0.39 -12.81 -21.62
CA ARG A 170 -0.14 -13.33 -22.97
C ARG A 170 1.32 -13.66 -23.25
N ALA A 171 2.25 -12.94 -22.66
CA ALA A 171 3.69 -13.15 -22.85
C ALA A 171 4.22 -14.36 -22.05
N HIS A 172 3.51 -14.76 -20.98
CA HIS A 172 3.96 -15.75 -20.01
C HIS A 172 2.95 -16.89 -19.83
N ALA A 173 2.38 -17.41 -20.90
CA ALA A 173 1.57 -18.64 -20.82
C ALA A 173 2.32 -19.84 -20.18
N GLU A 174 3.64 -19.76 -20.03
CA GLU A 174 4.48 -20.70 -19.30
C GLU A 174 4.68 -20.33 -17.80
N PHE A 175 4.15 -19.20 -17.33
CA PHE A 175 4.27 -18.71 -15.95
C PHE A 175 3.01 -19.00 -15.12
N ASP A 176 2.32 -20.08 -15.42
CA ASP A 176 1.04 -20.49 -14.85
C ASP A 176 1.02 -20.68 -13.32
N GLY A 177 2.19 -20.73 -12.69
CA GLY A 177 2.26 -20.95 -11.24
C GLY A 177 2.25 -19.70 -10.37
N PHE A 178 2.38 -18.48 -10.95
CA PHE A 178 2.56 -17.26 -10.15
C PHE A 178 1.34 -16.34 -10.11
N LEU A 179 0.46 -16.43 -11.13
CA LEU A 179 -0.70 -15.54 -11.27
C LEU A 179 -2.05 -16.23 -10.98
N THR A 180 -2.07 -17.56 -10.89
CA THR A 180 -3.28 -18.36 -10.67
C THR A 180 -3.44 -18.88 -9.25
N ASP A 181 -2.55 -18.50 -8.31
CA ASP A 181 -2.76 -18.81 -6.90
C ASP A 181 -3.97 -18.00 -6.40
N GLU A 182 -5.03 -18.71 -6.02
CA GLU A 182 -6.30 -18.14 -5.50
C GLU A 182 -6.09 -17.20 -4.29
N ASN A 183 -4.89 -17.17 -3.73
CA ASN A 183 -4.46 -16.27 -2.66
C ASN A 183 -3.65 -15.06 -3.15
N SER A 184 -3.40 -14.91 -4.45
CA SER A 184 -2.74 -13.72 -4.98
C SER A 184 -3.76 -12.60 -5.15
N GLY A 185 -3.51 -11.41 -4.57
CA GLY A 185 -4.39 -10.24 -4.69
C GLY A 185 -4.63 -9.74 -6.13
N PHE A 186 -4.11 -10.43 -7.13
CA PHE A 186 -4.37 -10.24 -8.56
C PHE A 186 -5.70 -10.84 -9.03
N ALA A 187 -6.32 -11.75 -8.27
CA ALA A 187 -7.64 -12.31 -8.59
C ALA A 187 -8.73 -11.23 -8.70
N VAL A 188 -8.55 -10.06 -8.08
CA VAL A 188 -9.49 -8.94 -8.19
C VAL A 188 -9.41 -8.26 -9.57
N VAL A 189 -8.25 -8.26 -10.23
CA VAL A 189 -8.06 -7.66 -11.56
C VAL A 189 -8.64 -8.56 -12.64
N ASP A 190 -8.53 -9.88 -12.50
CA ASP A 190 -9.16 -10.85 -13.42
C ASP A 190 -10.70 -10.74 -13.43
N HIS A 191 -11.30 -10.43 -12.28
CA HIS A 191 -12.77 -10.29 -12.20
C HIS A 191 -13.30 -9.04 -12.91
N PHE A 192 -12.46 -8.02 -13.12
CA PHE A 192 -12.81 -6.84 -13.92
C PHE A 192 -12.61 -7.05 -15.42
N ALA A 193 -11.63 -7.86 -15.83
CA ALA A 193 -11.35 -8.16 -17.23
C ALA A 193 -12.46 -9.02 -17.90
N ASP A 194 -13.14 -9.86 -17.12
CA ASP A 194 -14.23 -10.71 -17.61
C ASP A 194 -15.59 -9.99 -17.73
N ARG A 195 -15.69 -8.70 -17.40
CA ARG A 195 -16.95 -7.94 -17.39
C ARG A 195 -16.97 -6.69 -18.28
N VAL A 196 -15.95 -6.50 -19.13
CA VAL A 196 -15.92 -5.41 -20.11
C VAL A 196 -16.05 -5.93 -21.53
#